data_09b46241b50b9f3b233527682bdc9b58
#
_entry.id   09b46241b50b9f3b233527682bdc9b58
#
_cell.length_a   1.000
_cell.length_b   1.000
_cell.length_c   1.000
_cell.angle_alpha   90.00
_cell.angle_beta   90.00
_cell.angle_gamma   90.00
#
_symmetry.space_group_name_H-M   'P 1'
#
loop_
_entity.id
_entity.type
_entity.pdbx_description
1 polymer ?
#
loop_
_entity_poly.entity_id
_entity_poly.type
_entity_poly.pdbx_seq_one_letter_code
_entity_poly.pdbx_strand_id
1 'polypeptide(L)'
;ADGRILENYSLQVNESALTGESENINKTDRPLDAEELPLGDRLNMVYSGSPVAYGRAVVLVTATGMDTEMGKIAHLMASAQEKETPLQKSLDDFSKKLSILILIICAIVFALGVWRQMGLGQALMFAVALAVAAIPEALSSIVTIGLAIGTQKMAKQNAIIKKLRAVEALGSVSVICSDK
;
A
#
# COMPACT_ATOMS: atom_id res chain seq x y z
N ALA A 1 13.30 3.69 22.16
CA ALA A 1 12.47 3.29 23.30
C ALA A 1 11.52 4.42 23.67
N ASP A 2 10.34 4.07 24.18
CA ASP A 2 9.42 5.02 24.80
C ASP A 2 9.57 4.93 26.31
N GLY A 3 9.25 6.02 27.03
CA GLY A 3 9.44 6.01 28.47
C GLY A 3 8.61 7.01 29.22
N ARG A 4 8.40 6.70 30.51
CA ARG A 4 7.74 7.55 31.49
C ARG A 4 8.76 8.44 32.18
N ILE A 5 8.53 9.75 32.23
CA ILE A 5 9.40 10.71 32.90
C ILE A 5 9.24 10.55 34.42
N LEU A 6 10.34 10.31 35.12
CA LEU A 6 10.43 10.23 36.58
C LEU A 6 10.88 11.53 37.17
N GLU A 7 11.86 12.21 36.55
CA GLU A 7 12.38 13.50 36.94
C GLU A 7 12.50 14.41 35.73
N ASN A 8 12.04 15.63 35.85
CA ASN A 8 12.03 16.61 34.76
C ASN A 8 12.83 17.86 35.11
N TYR A 9 13.76 18.20 34.21
CA TYR A 9 14.57 19.42 34.31
C TYR A 9 14.36 20.30 33.07
N SER A 10 13.18 20.92 32.99
CA SER A 10 12.75 21.80 31.90
C SER A 10 12.85 21.09 30.50
N LEU A 11 12.48 19.82 30.44
CA LEU A 11 12.55 19.05 29.20
C LEU A 11 11.53 19.58 28.20
N GLN A 12 12.03 19.87 26.99
CA GLN A 12 11.23 20.19 25.82
C GLN A 12 11.58 19.21 24.71
N VAL A 13 10.58 18.61 24.09
CA VAL A 13 10.74 17.67 22.99
C VAL A 13 9.89 18.09 21.79
N ASN A 14 10.35 17.77 20.60
CA ASN A 14 9.57 17.93 19.40
C ASN A 14 8.97 16.57 19.00
N GLU A 15 7.66 16.48 19.01
CA GLU A 15 6.93 15.24 18.72
C GLU A 15 6.21 15.30 17.36
N SER A 16 6.63 16.19 16.48
CA SER A 16 6.01 16.41 15.15
C SER A 16 5.91 15.15 14.30
N ALA A 17 6.84 14.21 14.46
CA ALA A 17 6.79 12.93 13.73
C ALA A 17 5.61 12.03 14.14
N LEU A 18 5.07 12.22 15.35
CA LEU A 18 3.97 11.43 15.90
C LEU A 18 2.65 12.20 15.92
N THR A 19 2.69 13.50 16.24
CA THR A 19 1.49 14.33 16.43
C THR A 19 1.17 15.21 15.22
N GLY A 20 2.15 15.46 14.35
CA GLY A 20 2.05 16.42 13.25
C GLY A 20 2.25 17.87 13.67
N GLU A 21 2.36 18.17 14.97
CA GLU A 21 2.53 19.51 15.49
C GLU A 21 4.01 19.88 15.58
N SER A 22 4.42 21.00 14.99
CA SER A 22 5.83 21.42 14.91
C SER A 22 6.34 22.14 16.15
N GLU A 23 5.47 22.46 17.11
CA GLU A 23 5.87 23.14 18.32
C GLU A 23 6.60 22.22 19.30
N ASN A 24 7.54 22.79 20.08
CA ASN A 24 8.21 22.07 21.14
C ASN A 24 7.29 21.96 22.36
N ILE A 25 7.09 20.75 22.84
CA ILE A 25 6.19 20.45 23.95
C ILE A 25 6.98 20.42 25.24
N ASN A 26 6.50 21.19 26.25
CA ASN A 26 7.01 21.13 27.59
C ASN A 26 6.55 19.87 28.30
N LYS A 27 7.47 19.05 28.75
CA LYS A 27 7.18 17.81 29.46
C LYS A 27 7.09 17.99 30.96
N THR A 28 6.41 17.06 31.63
CA THR A 28 6.24 17.04 33.10
C THR A 28 6.53 15.64 33.66
N ASP A 29 6.91 15.58 34.91
CA ASP A 29 7.05 14.34 35.69
C ASP A 29 5.77 14.00 36.48
N ARG A 30 4.79 14.93 36.53
CA ARG A 30 3.55 14.76 37.31
C ARG A 30 2.64 13.68 36.73
N PRO A 31 1.87 12.97 37.57
CA PRO A 31 0.77 12.15 37.11
C PRO A 31 -0.25 13.01 36.33
N LEU A 32 -0.88 12.42 35.36
CA LEU A 32 -1.97 13.04 34.60
C LEU A 32 -3.30 12.49 35.12
N ASP A 33 -4.31 13.35 35.21
CA ASP A 33 -5.59 13.04 35.87
C ASP A 33 -6.55 12.21 34.98
N ALA A 34 -6.18 11.90 33.73
CA ALA A 34 -7.00 11.13 32.82
C ALA A 34 -6.36 9.77 32.47
N GLU A 35 -7.17 8.71 32.47
CA GLU A 35 -6.70 7.34 32.16
C GLU A 35 -6.37 7.13 30.67
N GLU A 36 -7.13 7.78 29.77
CA GLU A 36 -6.89 7.69 28.32
C GLU A 36 -6.73 9.08 27.73
N LEU A 37 -5.50 9.43 27.37
CA LEU A 37 -5.16 10.68 26.69
C LEU A 37 -4.65 10.41 25.27
N PRO A 38 -4.99 11.28 24.31
CA PRO A 38 -4.31 11.31 23.01
C PRO A 38 -2.79 11.40 23.18
N LEU A 39 -2.06 10.91 22.18
CA LEU A 39 -0.60 10.80 22.26
C LEU A 39 0.07 12.16 22.58
N GLY A 40 -0.38 13.24 21.93
CA GLY A 40 0.14 14.59 22.12
C GLY A 40 -0.10 15.16 23.51
N ASP A 41 -1.14 14.71 24.23
CA ASP A 41 -1.50 15.19 25.55
C ASP A 41 -0.80 14.42 26.69
N ARG A 42 -0.05 13.36 26.36
CA ARG A 42 0.73 12.58 27.34
C ARG A 42 2.03 13.30 27.69
N LEU A 43 1.91 14.41 28.38
CA LEU A 43 3.03 15.29 28.73
C LEU A 43 4.08 14.63 29.63
N ASN A 44 3.74 13.53 30.27
CA ASN A 44 4.64 12.79 31.17
C ASN A 44 5.34 11.59 30.49
N MET A 45 5.22 11.48 29.18
CA MET A 45 5.86 10.44 28.36
C MET A 45 6.82 11.06 27.35
N VAL A 46 7.80 10.27 26.94
CA VAL A 46 8.70 10.56 25.81
C VAL A 46 8.70 9.41 24.85
N TYR A 47 8.88 9.69 23.57
CA TYR A 47 8.72 8.72 22.49
C TYR A 47 9.97 8.60 21.64
N SER A 48 10.20 7.40 21.15
CA SER A 48 11.28 7.09 20.22
C SER A 48 11.18 7.95 18.96
N GLY A 49 12.29 8.56 18.56
CA GLY A 49 12.34 9.41 17.36
C GLY A 49 11.98 10.88 17.59
N SER A 50 11.63 11.28 18.82
CA SER A 50 11.37 12.68 19.19
C SER A 50 12.67 13.37 19.61
N PRO A 51 13.17 14.38 18.88
CA PRO A 51 14.37 15.11 19.28
C PRO A 51 14.12 15.96 20.53
N VAL A 52 15.10 15.98 21.43
CA VAL A 52 15.11 16.85 22.60
C VAL A 52 15.56 18.23 22.15
N ALA A 53 14.69 19.23 22.31
CA ALA A 53 15.00 20.61 21.97
C ALA A 53 15.70 21.34 23.10
N TYR A 54 15.33 21.05 24.37
CA TYR A 54 15.92 21.69 25.55
C TYR A 54 15.76 20.80 26.79
N GLY A 55 16.62 21.00 27.79
CA GLY A 55 16.52 20.38 29.12
C GLY A 55 17.00 18.93 29.15
N ARG A 56 16.67 18.24 30.24
CA ARG A 56 16.99 16.84 30.50
C ARG A 56 15.93 16.20 31.38
N ALA A 57 15.86 14.86 31.35
CA ALA A 57 14.97 14.11 32.24
C ALA A 57 15.58 12.76 32.61
N VAL A 58 15.10 12.19 33.73
CA VAL A 58 15.29 10.78 34.04
C VAL A 58 14.03 10.05 33.62
N VAL A 59 14.20 8.99 32.82
CA VAL A 59 13.08 8.29 32.17
C VAL A 59 13.13 6.80 32.48
N LEU A 60 12.01 6.26 32.93
CA LEU A 60 11.79 4.82 32.98
C LEU A 60 11.36 4.31 31.61
N VAL A 61 12.12 3.42 31.00
CA VAL A 61 11.77 2.82 29.72
C VAL A 61 10.54 1.92 29.91
N THR A 62 9.49 2.18 29.13
CA THR A 62 8.21 1.46 29.18
C THR A 62 7.97 0.57 27.97
N ALA A 63 8.56 0.91 26.82
CA ALA A 63 8.42 0.14 25.59
C ALA A 63 9.69 0.21 24.74
N THR A 64 10.00 -0.87 24.02
CA THR A 64 11.17 -0.97 23.13
C THR A 64 10.80 -1.61 21.79
N GLY A 65 11.60 -1.38 20.77
CA GLY A 65 11.44 -2.01 19.46
C GLY A 65 10.07 -1.75 18.84
N MET A 66 9.39 -2.81 18.47
CA MET A 66 8.08 -2.74 17.81
C MET A 66 6.92 -2.38 18.76
N ASP A 67 7.13 -2.44 20.08
CA ASP A 67 6.13 -2.05 21.08
C ASP A 67 6.08 -0.54 21.31
N THR A 68 7.06 0.22 20.81
CA THR A 68 7.03 1.68 20.83
C THR A 68 5.94 2.24 19.93
N GLU A 69 5.50 3.48 20.15
CA GLU A 69 4.50 4.12 19.28
C GLU A 69 5.01 4.20 17.82
N MET A 70 6.29 4.53 17.63
CA MET A 70 6.91 4.49 16.30
C MET A 70 6.97 3.07 15.73
N GLY A 71 7.23 2.06 16.56
CA GLY A 71 7.22 0.65 16.18
C GLY A 71 5.84 0.18 15.72
N LYS A 72 4.78 0.59 16.41
CA LYS A 72 3.40 0.30 16.01
C LYS A 72 3.06 0.89 14.64
N ILE A 73 3.49 2.13 14.36
CA ILE A 73 3.34 2.77 13.04
C ILE A 73 4.10 1.96 11.98
N ALA A 74 5.35 1.58 12.26
CA ALA A 74 6.15 0.78 11.34
C ALA A 74 5.49 -0.59 11.03
N HIS A 75 4.91 -1.24 12.06
CA HIS A 75 4.17 -2.48 11.89
C HIS A 75 2.91 -2.29 11.01
N LEU A 76 2.14 -1.24 11.25
CA LEU A 76 0.98 -0.90 10.43
C LEU A 76 1.37 -0.65 8.97
N MET A 77 2.48 0.07 8.74
CA MET A 77 3.01 0.31 7.38
C MET A 77 3.46 -0.99 6.71
N ALA A 78 4.14 -1.87 7.44
CA ALA A 78 4.60 -3.16 6.92
C ALA A 78 3.45 -4.14 6.65
N SER A 79 2.40 -4.10 7.46
CA SER A 79 1.20 -4.94 7.31
C SER A 79 0.18 -4.39 6.31
N ALA A 80 0.33 -3.14 5.86
CA ALA A 80 -0.53 -2.54 4.86
C ALA A 80 -0.35 -3.27 3.52
N GLN A 81 -1.26 -4.19 3.20
CA GLN A 81 -1.30 -4.86 1.91
C GLN A 81 -1.58 -3.82 0.81
N GLU A 82 -0.80 -3.87 -0.26
CA GLU A 82 -1.12 -3.10 -1.47
C GLU A 82 -2.48 -3.58 -2.00
N LYS A 83 -3.50 -2.75 -1.87
CA LYS A 83 -4.83 -3.05 -2.43
C LYS A 83 -4.74 -3.05 -3.96
N GLU A 84 -5.43 -4.02 -4.56
CA GLU A 84 -5.59 -4.06 -6.02
C GLU A 84 -6.33 -2.80 -6.50
N THR A 85 -5.85 -2.26 -7.62
CA THR A 85 -6.48 -1.10 -8.24
C THR A 85 -7.79 -1.47 -8.93
N PRO A 86 -8.73 -0.54 -9.13
CA PRO A 86 -9.97 -0.79 -9.86
C PRO A 86 -9.75 -1.37 -11.27
N LEU A 87 -8.70 -0.90 -11.97
CA LEU A 87 -8.33 -1.42 -13.29
C LEU A 87 -7.85 -2.87 -13.21
N GLN A 88 -6.99 -3.21 -12.22
CA GLN A 88 -6.55 -4.59 -12.03
C GLN A 88 -7.73 -5.54 -11.83
N LYS A 89 -8.69 -5.18 -10.97
CA LYS A 89 -9.91 -5.97 -10.78
C LYS A 89 -10.70 -6.15 -12.06
N SER A 90 -10.88 -5.08 -12.83
CA SER A 90 -11.58 -5.14 -14.12
C SER A 90 -10.85 -6.02 -15.14
N LEU A 91 -9.51 -5.95 -15.18
CA LEU A 91 -8.68 -6.78 -16.05
C LEU A 91 -8.72 -8.26 -15.63
N ASP A 92 -8.70 -8.56 -14.34
CA ASP A 92 -8.82 -9.91 -13.81
C ASP A 92 -10.18 -10.53 -14.13
N ASP A 93 -11.26 -9.78 -13.94
CA ASP A 93 -12.61 -10.21 -14.30
C ASP A 93 -12.77 -10.43 -15.79
N PHE A 94 -12.21 -9.55 -16.62
CA PHE A 94 -12.17 -9.72 -18.07
C PHE A 94 -11.39 -10.97 -18.46
N SER A 95 -10.20 -11.17 -17.90
CA SER A 95 -9.35 -12.33 -18.17
C SER A 95 -10.01 -13.64 -17.78
N LYS A 96 -10.71 -13.68 -16.62
CA LYS A 96 -11.50 -14.86 -16.19
C LYS A 96 -12.61 -15.19 -17.20
N LYS A 97 -13.41 -14.19 -17.59
CA LYS A 97 -14.50 -14.38 -18.57
C LYS A 97 -13.96 -14.85 -19.91
N LEU A 98 -12.86 -14.24 -20.38
CA LEU A 98 -12.22 -14.61 -21.62
C LEU A 98 -11.66 -16.04 -21.58
N SER A 99 -11.00 -16.42 -20.47
CA SER A 99 -10.48 -17.78 -20.28
C SER A 99 -11.58 -18.84 -20.34
N ILE A 100 -12.72 -18.57 -19.72
CA ILE A 100 -13.87 -19.48 -19.78
C ILE A 100 -14.38 -19.60 -21.22
N LEU A 101 -14.50 -18.48 -21.93
CA LEU A 101 -14.95 -18.47 -23.33
C LEU A 101 -13.99 -19.28 -24.22
N ILE A 102 -12.67 -19.09 -24.06
CA ILE A 102 -11.64 -19.82 -24.80
C ILE A 102 -11.76 -21.33 -24.52
N LEU A 103 -11.92 -21.73 -23.26
CA LEU A 103 -12.09 -23.15 -22.92
C LEU A 103 -13.32 -23.78 -23.56
N ILE A 104 -14.44 -23.04 -23.60
CA ILE A 104 -15.66 -23.52 -24.30
C ILE A 104 -15.38 -23.70 -25.81
N ILE A 105 -14.76 -22.72 -26.46
CA ILE A 105 -14.42 -22.80 -27.89
C ILE A 105 -13.46 -23.97 -28.14
N CYS A 106 -12.42 -24.16 -27.32
CA CYS A 106 -11.48 -25.25 -27.43
C CYS A 106 -12.18 -26.61 -27.27
N ALA A 107 -13.11 -26.74 -26.34
CA ALA A 107 -13.90 -27.96 -26.17
C ALA A 107 -14.76 -28.26 -27.38
N ILE A 108 -15.42 -27.27 -27.99
CA ILE A 108 -16.21 -27.39 -29.18
C ILE A 108 -15.32 -27.84 -30.39
N VAL A 109 -14.17 -27.16 -30.55
CA VAL A 109 -13.23 -27.49 -31.65
C VAL A 109 -12.66 -28.88 -31.47
N PHE A 110 -12.32 -29.29 -30.25
CA PHE A 110 -11.90 -30.66 -29.95
C PHE A 110 -12.98 -31.70 -30.31
N ALA A 111 -14.22 -31.48 -29.88
CA ALA A 111 -15.35 -32.36 -30.16
C ALA A 111 -15.63 -32.46 -31.66
N LEU A 112 -15.56 -31.38 -32.41
CA LEU A 112 -15.69 -31.36 -33.87
C LEU A 112 -14.55 -32.10 -34.57
N GLY A 113 -13.32 -31.98 -34.06
CA GLY A 113 -12.15 -32.70 -34.56
C GLY A 113 -12.32 -34.21 -34.42
N VAL A 114 -12.77 -34.68 -33.27
CA VAL A 114 -13.08 -36.10 -33.01
C VAL A 114 -14.24 -36.57 -33.88
N TRP A 115 -15.30 -35.80 -34.06
CA TRP A 115 -16.44 -36.14 -34.89
C TRP A 115 -16.04 -36.28 -36.37
N ARG A 116 -15.11 -35.47 -36.86
CA ARG A 116 -14.54 -35.54 -38.21
C ARG A 116 -13.53 -36.67 -38.38
N GLN A 117 -13.42 -37.58 -37.40
CA GLN A 117 -12.48 -38.71 -37.42
C GLN A 117 -10.99 -38.28 -37.52
N MET A 118 -10.66 -37.08 -37.11
CA MET A 118 -9.28 -36.70 -36.89
C MET A 118 -8.74 -37.54 -35.72
N GLY A 119 -7.52 -38.00 -35.81
CA GLY A 119 -6.90 -38.73 -34.68
C GLY A 119 -6.96 -37.91 -33.39
N LEU A 120 -7.25 -38.57 -32.25
CA LEU A 120 -7.38 -37.92 -30.92
C LEU A 120 -6.20 -36.99 -30.61
N GLY A 121 -4.97 -37.40 -30.96
CA GLY A 121 -3.77 -36.57 -30.75
C GLY A 121 -3.77 -35.30 -31.60
N GLN A 122 -4.23 -35.39 -32.85
CA GLN A 122 -4.29 -34.22 -33.75
C GLN A 122 -5.38 -33.23 -33.29
N ALA A 123 -6.57 -33.71 -32.91
CA ALA A 123 -7.65 -32.89 -32.40
C ALA A 123 -7.23 -32.16 -31.10
N LEU A 124 -6.52 -32.86 -30.19
CA LEU A 124 -5.99 -32.28 -28.97
C LEU A 124 -4.93 -31.23 -29.25
N MET A 125 -3.94 -31.52 -30.11
CA MET A 125 -2.91 -30.54 -30.49
C MET A 125 -3.51 -29.28 -31.10
N PHE A 126 -4.54 -29.42 -31.94
CA PHE A 126 -5.21 -28.27 -32.54
C PHE A 126 -5.96 -27.43 -31.51
N ALA A 127 -6.67 -28.06 -30.57
CA ALA A 127 -7.35 -27.36 -29.50
C ALA A 127 -6.38 -26.64 -28.56
N VAL A 128 -5.24 -27.26 -28.20
CA VAL A 128 -4.19 -26.65 -27.37
C VAL A 128 -3.53 -25.48 -28.11
N ALA A 129 -3.18 -25.63 -29.38
CA ALA A 129 -2.62 -24.56 -30.20
C ALA A 129 -3.56 -23.33 -30.25
N LEU A 130 -4.87 -23.58 -30.41
CA LEU A 130 -5.89 -22.55 -30.39
C LEU A 130 -5.96 -21.86 -29.02
N ALA A 131 -5.90 -22.61 -27.91
CA ALA A 131 -5.91 -22.08 -26.57
C ALA A 131 -4.71 -21.13 -26.31
N VAL A 132 -3.52 -21.58 -26.74
CA VAL A 132 -2.29 -20.75 -26.60
C VAL A 132 -2.37 -19.50 -27.47
N ALA A 133 -2.83 -19.59 -28.69
CA ALA A 133 -2.98 -18.46 -29.61
C ALA A 133 -4.03 -17.44 -29.14
N ALA A 134 -5.01 -17.86 -28.34
CA ALA A 134 -6.07 -17.00 -27.83
C ALA A 134 -5.69 -16.24 -26.54
N ILE A 135 -4.54 -16.52 -25.92
CA ILE A 135 -4.09 -15.80 -24.71
C ILE A 135 -3.68 -14.37 -25.10
N PRO A 136 -4.30 -13.33 -24.53
CA PRO A 136 -4.00 -11.94 -24.88
C PRO A 136 -2.74 -11.44 -24.16
N GLU A 137 -1.56 -11.91 -24.52
CA GLU A 137 -0.28 -11.53 -23.90
C GLU A 137 0.01 -10.02 -24.00
N ALA A 138 -0.51 -9.37 -25.03
CA ALA A 138 -0.32 -7.94 -25.24
C ALA A 138 -1.09 -7.05 -24.25
N LEU A 139 -2.09 -7.58 -23.53
CA LEU A 139 -2.97 -6.75 -22.70
C LEU A 139 -2.22 -6.06 -21.56
N SER A 140 -1.40 -6.79 -20.82
CA SER A 140 -0.57 -6.25 -19.72
C SER A 140 0.47 -5.25 -20.23
N SER A 141 1.04 -5.52 -21.41
CA SER A 141 2.02 -4.62 -22.04
C SER A 141 1.39 -3.30 -22.47
N ILE A 142 0.19 -3.33 -23.07
CA ILE A 142 -0.54 -2.13 -23.49
C ILE A 142 -0.89 -1.27 -22.29
N VAL A 143 -1.36 -1.87 -21.19
CA VAL A 143 -1.65 -1.15 -19.95
C VAL A 143 -0.39 -0.47 -19.39
N THR A 144 0.72 -1.20 -19.32
CA THR A 144 2.00 -0.68 -18.84
C THR A 144 2.50 0.49 -19.70
N ILE A 145 2.41 0.37 -21.03
CA ILE A 145 2.77 1.45 -21.96
C ILE A 145 1.85 2.66 -21.75
N GLY A 146 0.55 2.46 -21.60
CA GLY A 146 -0.41 3.52 -21.32
C GLY A 146 -0.09 4.28 -20.05
N LEU A 147 0.23 3.56 -18.96
CA LEU A 147 0.64 4.16 -17.68
C LEU A 147 1.98 4.90 -17.79
N ALA A 148 2.93 4.38 -18.56
CA ALA A 148 4.21 5.04 -18.80
C ALA A 148 4.04 6.37 -19.56
N ILE A 149 3.20 6.39 -20.60
CA ILE A 149 2.87 7.62 -21.34
C ILE A 149 2.16 8.62 -20.42
N GLY A 150 1.22 8.15 -19.58
CA GLY A 150 0.54 8.96 -18.57
C GLY A 150 1.54 9.61 -17.61
N THR A 151 2.46 8.82 -17.06
CA THR A 151 3.53 9.29 -16.17
C THR A 151 4.42 10.34 -16.86
N GLN A 152 4.78 10.13 -18.12
CA GLN A 152 5.59 11.09 -18.87
C GLN A 152 4.86 12.42 -19.07
N LYS A 153 3.54 12.39 -19.34
CA LYS A 153 2.73 13.62 -19.44
C LYS A 153 2.67 14.35 -18.10
N MET A 154 2.50 13.65 -16.99
CA MET A 154 2.46 14.23 -15.65
C MET A 154 3.81 14.83 -15.27
N ALA A 155 4.92 14.16 -15.59
CA ALA A 155 6.26 14.69 -15.36
C ALA A 155 6.52 16.00 -16.11
N LYS A 156 6.01 16.15 -17.34
CA LYS A 156 6.07 17.41 -18.10
C LYS A 156 5.28 18.56 -17.44
N GLN A 157 4.33 18.23 -16.58
CA GLN A 157 3.56 19.19 -15.77
C GLN A 157 4.12 19.31 -14.34
N ASN A 158 5.39 18.96 -14.13
CA ASN A 158 6.11 19.01 -12.84
C ASN A 158 5.48 18.11 -11.74
N ALA A 159 4.67 17.13 -12.11
CA ALA A 159 4.15 16.14 -11.19
C ALA A 159 5.06 14.88 -11.18
N ILE A 160 5.77 14.68 -10.06
CA ILE A 160 6.69 13.56 -9.92
C ILE A 160 5.94 12.35 -9.33
N ILE A 161 5.86 11.28 -10.10
CA ILE A 161 5.21 10.04 -9.70
C ILE A 161 6.27 9.00 -9.34
N LYS A 162 6.20 8.48 -8.12
CA LYS A 162 7.14 7.46 -7.62
C LYS A 162 6.76 6.03 -8.02
N LYS A 163 5.47 5.75 -8.22
CA LYS A 163 4.95 4.42 -8.58
C LYS A 163 3.97 4.55 -9.75
N LEU A 164 4.13 3.72 -10.80
CA LEU A 164 3.24 3.72 -11.98
C LEU A 164 1.76 3.49 -11.60
N ARG A 165 1.49 2.64 -10.61
CA ARG A 165 0.14 2.38 -10.09
C ARG A 165 -0.55 3.64 -9.53
N ALA A 166 0.21 4.63 -9.06
CA ALA A 166 -0.35 5.88 -8.55
C ALA A 166 -1.02 6.71 -9.65
N VAL A 167 -0.56 6.62 -10.91
CA VAL A 167 -1.18 7.29 -12.06
C VAL A 167 -2.59 6.78 -12.30
N GLU A 168 -2.76 5.45 -12.24
CA GLU A 168 -4.04 4.80 -12.38
C GLU A 168 -4.99 5.15 -11.22
N ALA A 169 -4.49 5.05 -9.98
CA ALA A 169 -5.26 5.39 -8.80
C ALA A 169 -5.77 6.83 -8.86
N LEU A 170 -4.92 7.79 -9.28
CA LEU A 170 -5.29 9.20 -9.44
C LEU A 170 -6.39 9.40 -10.49
N GLY A 171 -6.38 8.62 -11.58
CA GLY A 171 -7.40 8.68 -12.63
C GLY A 171 -8.76 8.09 -12.23
N SER A 172 -8.81 7.28 -11.17
CA SER A 172 -10.01 6.57 -10.72
C SER A 172 -10.56 7.04 -9.37
N VAL A 173 -9.92 8.04 -8.72
CA VAL A 173 -10.39 8.56 -7.44
C VAL A 173 -11.65 9.41 -7.58
N SER A 174 -12.59 9.23 -6.68
CA SER A 174 -13.80 10.05 -6.56
C SER A 174 -13.67 11.10 -5.44
N VAL A 175 -12.75 10.93 -4.51
CA VAL A 175 -12.54 11.83 -3.38
C VAL A 175 -11.04 12.03 -3.18
N ILE A 176 -10.62 13.29 -3.06
CA ILE A 176 -9.24 13.67 -2.75
C ILE A 176 -9.23 14.33 -1.37
N CYS A 177 -8.55 13.70 -0.40
CA CYS A 177 -8.29 14.27 0.90
C CYS A 177 -6.87 14.84 0.89
N SER A 178 -6.72 16.15 1.09
CA SER A 178 -5.43 16.81 1.15
C SER A 178 -5.25 17.44 2.52
N ASP A 179 -4.08 17.23 3.11
CA ASP A 179 -3.62 17.89 4.32
C ASP A 179 -2.48 18.87 3.98
N LYS A 180 -2.17 19.79 4.91
CA LYS A 180 -1.17 20.86 4.72
C LYS A 180 0.25 20.33 4.68
#